data_7221c5cae9258d8d07a7852cf496f105
#
_entry.id   7221c5cae9258d8d07a7852cf496f105
#
_cell.length_a   1.000
_cell.length_b   1.000
_cell.length_c   1.000
_cell.angle_alpha   90.00
_cell.angle_beta   90.00
_cell.angle_gamma   90.00
#
_symmetry.space_group_name_H-M   'P 1'
#
loop_
_entity.id
_entity.type
_entity.pdbx_description
1 polymer ?
#
loop_
_entity_poly.entity_id
_entity_poly.type
_entity_poly.pdbx_seq_one_letter_code
_entity_poly.pdbx_strand_id
1 'polypeptide(L)'
;MNKILIADDNKQITSILASYARKEGLEPVIALDGAEALDAFARYQEDIVMVLLDVMMPEVDGFEVCRRLRKESMVPIIMITARGEDYDKIMGLDIGADDYVIK
;
A
#
# COMPACT_ATOMS: atom_id res chain seq x y z
N MET A 1 12.41 4.02 13.96
CA MET A 1 11.19 4.82 13.84
C MET A 1 10.15 4.10 13.01
N ASN A 2 8.91 4.06 13.46
CA ASN A 2 7.86 3.38 12.73
C ASN A 2 7.54 4.08 11.41
N LYS A 3 7.49 3.31 10.36
CA LYS A 3 7.25 3.80 9.01
C LYS A 3 5.94 3.26 8.45
N ILE A 4 5.33 4.02 7.56
CA ILE A 4 4.18 3.58 6.80
C ILE A 4 4.54 3.67 5.31
N LEU A 5 4.34 2.57 4.60
CA LEU A 5 4.57 2.55 3.15
C LEU A 5 3.30 3.00 2.46
N ILE A 6 3.41 4.03 1.63
CA ILE A 6 2.27 4.58 0.88
C ILE A 6 2.59 4.43 -0.60
N ALA A 7 1.87 3.56 -1.28
CA ALA A 7 2.09 3.25 -2.68
C ALA A 7 0.90 3.69 -3.51
N ASP A 8 1.09 4.72 -4.33
CA ASP A 8 0.06 5.26 -5.22
C ASP A 8 0.78 6.09 -6.28
N ASP A 9 0.37 5.98 -7.54
CA ASP A 9 1.00 6.75 -8.61
C ASP A 9 0.53 8.21 -8.66
N ASN A 10 -0.47 8.57 -7.87
CA ASN A 10 -0.96 9.94 -7.78
C ASN A 10 -0.26 10.69 -6.66
N LYS A 11 0.61 11.64 -7.03
CA LYS A 11 1.43 12.38 -6.07
C LYS A 11 0.61 13.24 -5.10
N GLN A 12 -0.55 13.72 -5.51
CA GLN A 12 -1.42 14.49 -4.63
C GLN A 12 -1.95 13.61 -3.50
N ILE A 13 -2.35 12.39 -3.84
CA ILE A 13 -2.85 11.44 -2.85
C ILE A 13 -1.74 11.04 -1.88
N THR A 14 -0.55 10.72 -2.40
CA THR A 14 0.56 10.35 -1.51
C THR A 14 0.95 11.50 -0.58
N SER A 15 0.91 12.73 -1.07
CA SER A 15 1.20 13.91 -0.22
C SER A 15 0.20 14.07 0.90
N ILE A 16 -1.09 13.89 0.61
CA ILE A 16 -2.14 14.01 1.61
C ILE A 16 -1.98 12.91 2.66
N LEU A 17 -1.80 11.68 2.21
CA LEU A 17 -1.65 10.55 3.13
C LEU A 17 -0.38 10.67 3.97
N ALA A 18 0.71 11.13 3.37
CA ALA A 18 1.96 11.38 4.09
C ALA A 18 1.79 12.42 5.20
N SER A 19 1.03 13.47 4.91
CA SER A 19 0.75 14.51 5.88
C SER A 19 -0.01 13.95 7.09
N TYR A 20 -1.02 13.14 6.85
CA TYR A 20 -1.77 12.49 7.93
C TYR A 20 -0.89 11.52 8.72
N ALA A 21 -0.04 10.77 8.02
CA ALA A 21 0.87 9.83 8.67
C ALA A 21 1.80 10.54 9.66
N ARG A 22 2.34 11.69 9.25
CA ARG A 22 3.22 12.46 10.11
C ARG A 22 2.51 12.96 11.36
N LYS A 23 1.25 13.33 11.23
CA LYS A 23 0.44 13.73 12.40
C LYS A 23 0.27 12.59 13.40
N GLU A 24 0.27 11.36 12.92
CA GLU A 24 0.13 10.18 13.76
C GLU A 24 1.49 9.66 14.25
N GLY A 25 2.56 10.39 14.00
CA GLY A 25 3.88 10.00 14.45
C GLY A 25 4.56 8.93 13.60
N LEU A 26 4.07 8.72 12.38
CA LEU A 26 4.64 7.74 11.46
C LEU A 26 5.48 8.44 10.40
N GLU A 27 6.58 7.82 10.00
CA GLU A 27 7.39 8.32 8.91
C GLU A 27 6.92 7.72 7.59
N PRO A 28 6.40 8.53 6.66
CA PRO A 28 5.93 7.98 5.39
C PRO A 28 7.07 7.62 4.45
N VAL A 29 6.95 6.48 3.80
CA VAL A 29 7.83 6.05 2.72
C VAL A 29 6.94 5.97 1.49
N ILE A 30 7.23 6.79 0.48
CA ILE A 30 6.39 6.92 -0.70
C ILE A 30 6.91 6.10 -1.85
N ALA A 31 6.04 5.32 -2.48
CA ALA A 31 6.33 4.60 -3.71
C ALA A 31 5.31 5.02 -4.76
N LEU A 32 5.76 5.32 -5.96
CA LEU A 32 4.89 5.79 -7.03
C LEU A 32 4.47 4.70 -8.01
N ASP A 33 4.98 3.50 -7.81
CA ASP A 33 4.55 2.33 -8.57
C ASP A 33 4.82 1.06 -7.77
N GLY A 34 4.38 -0.07 -8.30
CA GLY A 34 4.49 -1.34 -7.59
C GLY A 34 5.92 -1.82 -7.40
N ALA A 35 6.80 -1.56 -8.37
CA ALA A 35 8.20 -1.96 -8.25
C ALA A 35 8.89 -1.18 -7.13
N GLU A 36 8.64 0.14 -7.05
CA GLU A 36 9.15 0.96 -5.96
C GLU A 36 8.61 0.50 -4.61
N ALA A 37 7.34 0.09 -4.58
CA ALA A 37 6.72 -0.39 -3.35
C ALA A 37 7.41 -1.65 -2.83
N LEU A 38 7.68 -2.60 -3.71
CA LEU A 38 8.37 -3.83 -3.33
C LEU A 38 9.79 -3.55 -2.84
N ASP A 39 10.49 -2.64 -3.54
CA ASP A 39 11.84 -2.26 -3.20
C ASP A 39 11.90 -1.55 -1.84
N ALA A 40 10.99 -0.63 -1.62
CA ALA A 40 10.90 0.10 -0.35
C ALA A 40 10.58 -0.84 0.80
N PHE A 41 9.67 -1.80 0.59
CA PHE A 41 9.34 -2.76 1.63
C PHE A 41 10.55 -3.62 2.00
N ALA A 42 11.28 -4.09 0.99
CA ALA A 42 12.49 -4.89 1.24
C ALA A 42 13.54 -4.10 2.03
N ARG A 43 13.66 -2.80 1.72
CA ARG A 43 14.66 -1.94 2.36
C ARG A 43 14.32 -1.61 3.81
N TYR A 44 13.05 -1.37 4.10
CA TYR A 44 12.61 -0.88 5.42
C TYR A 44 11.71 -1.86 6.17
N GLN A 45 11.76 -3.11 5.82
CA GLN A 45 10.83 -4.13 6.31
C GLN A 45 10.63 -4.13 7.82
N GLU A 46 11.70 -3.99 8.57
CA GLU A 46 11.63 -4.03 10.04
C GLU A 46 10.90 -2.82 10.64
N ASP A 47 10.92 -1.71 9.94
CA ASP A 47 10.33 -0.45 10.44
C ASP A 47 8.90 -0.22 9.94
N ILE A 48 8.51 -0.88 8.84
CA ILE A 48 7.19 -0.66 8.26
C ILE A 48 6.13 -1.36 9.08
N VAL A 49 5.20 -0.57 9.62
CA VAL A 49 4.13 -1.08 10.48
C VAL A 49 2.78 -1.15 9.77
N MET A 50 2.69 -0.56 8.58
CA MET A 50 1.45 -0.54 7.79
C MET A 50 1.75 -0.22 6.34
N VAL A 51 0.96 -0.75 5.42
CA VAL A 51 1.07 -0.48 3.99
C VAL A 51 -0.26 0.04 3.48
N LEU A 52 -0.26 1.19 2.82
CA LEU A 52 -1.41 1.72 2.09
C LEU A 52 -1.08 1.53 0.61
N LEU A 53 -1.93 0.82 -0.12
CA LEU A 53 -1.57 0.28 -1.42
C LEU A 53 -2.67 0.52 -2.43
N ASP A 54 -2.40 1.38 -3.42
CA ASP A 54 -3.32 1.62 -4.53
C ASP A 54 -3.42 0.37 -5.41
N VAL A 55 -4.62 0.06 -5.87
CA VAL A 55 -4.84 -1.07 -6.74
C VAL A 55 -4.27 -0.81 -8.13
N MET A 56 -4.55 0.35 -8.70
CA MET A 56 -4.19 0.67 -10.08
C MET A 56 -2.86 1.42 -10.15
N MET A 57 -1.78 0.67 -10.34
CA MET A 57 -0.44 1.23 -10.52
C MET A 57 0.20 0.65 -11.77
N PRO A 58 1.10 1.40 -12.44
CA PRO A 58 1.80 0.87 -13.60
C PRO A 58 2.73 -0.28 -13.24
N GLU A 59 2.96 -1.15 -14.20
CA GLU A 59 3.86 -2.32 -14.18
C GLU A 59 3.39 -3.40 -13.20
N VAL A 60 3.57 -3.19 -11.91
CA VAL A 60 3.13 -4.16 -10.89
C VAL A 60 1.98 -3.52 -10.13
N ASP A 61 0.77 -4.04 -10.31
CA ASP A 61 -0.41 -3.46 -9.65
C ASP A 61 -0.45 -3.81 -8.15
N GLY A 62 -1.41 -3.18 -7.45
CA GLY A 62 -1.52 -3.35 -6.01
C GLY A 62 -1.86 -4.78 -5.57
N PHE A 63 -2.61 -5.51 -6.38
CA PHE A 63 -2.92 -6.91 -6.06
C PHE A 63 -1.66 -7.75 -6.03
N GLU A 64 -0.81 -7.57 -7.03
CA GLU A 64 0.44 -8.33 -7.11
C GLU A 64 1.40 -7.94 -5.99
N VAL A 65 1.50 -6.64 -5.68
CA VAL A 65 2.33 -6.18 -4.56
C VAL A 65 1.86 -6.84 -3.25
N CYS A 66 0.55 -6.81 -2.99
CA CYS A 66 -0.02 -7.41 -1.79
C CYS A 66 0.32 -8.90 -1.70
N ARG A 67 0.15 -9.61 -2.81
CA ARG A 67 0.43 -11.04 -2.88
C ARG A 67 1.89 -11.34 -2.55
N ARG A 68 2.81 -10.55 -3.11
CA ARG A 68 4.24 -10.72 -2.85
C ARG A 68 4.63 -10.41 -1.42
N LEU A 69 4.07 -9.33 -0.86
CA LEU A 69 4.33 -8.98 0.54
C LEU A 69 3.84 -10.07 1.49
N ARG A 70 2.70 -10.67 1.19
CA ARG A 70 2.12 -11.72 2.04
C ARG A 70 2.93 -13.00 2.07
N LYS A 71 3.81 -13.22 1.10
CA LYS A 71 4.70 -14.39 1.12
C LYS A 71 5.72 -14.32 2.24
N GLU A 72 6.04 -13.11 2.72
CA GLU A 72 7.09 -12.94 3.70
C GLU A 72 6.70 -12.09 4.90
N SER A 73 5.48 -11.56 4.96
CA SER A 73 5.08 -10.67 6.07
C SER A 73 3.59 -10.69 6.31
N MET A 74 3.22 -10.48 7.57
CA MET A 74 1.82 -10.28 7.98
C MET A 74 1.55 -8.82 8.30
N VAL A 75 2.36 -7.90 7.77
CA VAL A 75 2.16 -6.47 7.97
C VAL A 75 0.75 -6.05 7.55
N PRO A 76 0.06 -5.19 8.32
CA PRO A 76 -1.26 -4.72 7.91
C PRO A 76 -1.22 -4.02 6.55
N ILE A 77 -2.09 -4.44 5.64
CA ILE A 77 -2.19 -3.87 4.30
C ILE A 77 -3.60 -3.39 4.06
N ILE A 78 -3.75 -2.11 3.74
CA ILE A 78 -5.01 -1.50 3.38
C ILE A 78 -4.96 -1.15 1.90
N MET A 79 -5.88 -1.73 1.12
CA MET A 79 -5.97 -1.44 -0.30
C MET A 79 -6.75 -0.15 -0.50
N ILE A 80 -6.30 0.66 -1.45
CA ILE A 80 -6.98 1.90 -1.83
C ILE A 80 -7.48 1.70 -3.25
N THR A 81 -8.77 1.88 -3.47
CA THR A 81 -9.38 1.66 -4.76
C THR A 81 -10.32 2.81 -5.14
N ALA A 82 -10.40 3.10 -6.43
CA ALA A 82 -11.27 4.16 -6.94
C ALA A 82 -12.66 3.65 -7.30
N ARG A 83 -12.88 2.32 -7.39
CA ARG A 83 -14.11 1.79 -7.96
C ARG A 83 -14.57 0.49 -7.31
N GLY A 84 -15.89 0.28 -7.37
CA GLY A 84 -16.52 -0.93 -6.87
C GLY A 84 -16.11 -2.23 -7.58
N GLU A 85 -15.70 -2.14 -8.85
CA GLU A 85 -15.18 -3.32 -9.57
C GLU A 85 -13.92 -3.88 -8.92
N ASP A 86 -13.05 -2.99 -8.47
CA ASP A 86 -11.84 -3.40 -7.76
C ASP A 86 -12.19 -3.99 -6.40
N TYR A 87 -13.23 -3.44 -5.76
CA TYR A 87 -13.76 -3.99 -4.52
C TYR A 87 -14.14 -5.46 -4.69
N ASP A 88 -14.87 -5.77 -5.76
CA ASP A 88 -15.28 -7.14 -6.03
C ASP A 88 -14.07 -8.07 -6.18
N LYS A 89 -13.02 -7.61 -6.83
CA LYS A 89 -11.78 -8.37 -6.96
C LYS A 89 -11.09 -8.58 -5.62
N ILE A 90 -11.05 -7.56 -4.79
CA ILE A 90 -10.44 -7.66 -3.47
C ILE A 90 -11.16 -8.71 -2.62
N MET A 91 -12.49 -8.68 -2.63
CA MET A 91 -13.30 -9.59 -1.82
C MET A 91 -13.32 -11.01 -2.40
N GLY A 92 -13.20 -11.14 -3.72
CA GLY A 92 -13.31 -12.42 -4.39
C GLY A 92 -12.01 -13.22 -4.51
N LEU A 93 -10.86 -12.57 -4.40
CA LEU A 93 -9.58 -13.21 -4.70
C LEU A 93 -8.75 -13.59 -3.48
N ASP A 94 -9.16 -13.23 -2.29
CA ASP A 94 -8.41 -13.53 -1.07
C ASP A 94 -6.91 -13.21 -1.24
N ILE A 95 -6.61 -11.96 -1.56
CA ILE A 95 -5.24 -11.50 -1.79
C ILE A 95 -4.45 -11.26 -0.51
N GLY A 96 -5.10 -11.38 0.63
CA GLY A 96 -4.44 -11.20 1.93
C GLY A 96 -4.43 -9.78 2.47
N ALA A 97 -5.15 -8.85 1.84
CA ALA A 97 -5.29 -7.51 2.40
C ALA A 97 -6.18 -7.55 3.64
N ASP A 98 -5.90 -6.66 4.60
CA ASP A 98 -6.67 -6.59 5.84
C ASP A 98 -7.92 -5.74 5.69
N ASP A 99 -7.89 -4.75 4.81
CA ASP A 99 -9.01 -3.85 4.62
C ASP A 99 -8.86 -3.11 3.28
N TYR A 100 -9.86 -2.34 2.92
CA TYR A 100 -9.82 -1.50 1.74
C TYR A 100 -10.54 -0.18 2.00
N VAL A 101 -10.17 0.85 1.22
CA VAL A 101 -10.79 2.17 1.30
C VAL A 101 -11.05 2.65 -0.13
N ILE A 102 -12.21 3.20 -0.38
CA ILE A 102 -12.56 3.79 -1.68
C ILE A 102 -12.12 5.26 -1.67
N LYS A 103 -11.41 5.63 -2.72
CA LYS A 103 -10.95 7.02 -2.88
C LYS A 103 -12.11 7.99 -3.03
#